data_6879587478fda7ac0c13be55350f24e5
#
_entry.id   6879587478fda7ac0c13be55350f24e5
#
_cell.length_a   1.000
_cell.length_b   1.000
_cell.length_c   1.000
_cell.angle_alpha   90.00
_cell.angle_beta   90.00
_cell.angle_gamma   90.00
#
_symmetry.space_group_name_H-M   'P 1'
#
loop_
_entity.id
_entity.type
_entity.pdbx_description
1 polymer ?
#
loop_
_entity_poly.entity_id
_entity_poly.type
_entity_poly.pdbx_seq_one_letter_code
_entity_poly.pdbx_strand_id
1 'polypeptide(L)'
;MIDISNMNLHLNHKHVLKDITLKIPISGEIIGIMGPNGAGKSSLLKSLIGSFNASGEMNLYDKSIHKQLQYITYIPQKAQLDLDFPINVEKVILSGCYQTIGWFRRVDHASKMKFHKLLRDLDLESLQYKQISELSGGQLQRVLVARALMSDSTVYLLDEPFVGIDFNSEQLIMEKLQHLKNQGKLILIVHHDLSKAEQYFDRILLLNRTVRFFGPSHQAMQPQYLNRTFLFNVTSTLKEGSDISND
;
A
#
# COMPACT_ATOMS: atom_id res chain seq x y z
N MET A 1 12.42 -10.15 6.83
CA MET A 1 11.80 -9.24 7.82
C MET A 1 12.05 -7.82 7.37
N ILE A 2 11.05 -6.93 7.52
CA ILE A 2 11.26 -5.47 7.49
C ILE A 2 11.52 -5.03 8.94
N ASP A 3 12.61 -4.31 9.15
CA ASP A 3 12.98 -3.75 10.46
C ASP A 3 13.12 -2.24 10.34
N ILE A 4 12.33 -1.51 11.12
CA ILE A 4 12.31 -0.05 11.17
C ILE A 4 12.70 0.37 12.59
N SER A 5 13.72 1.21 12.72
CA SER A 5 14.23 1.69 14.00
C SER A 5 14.33 3.21 14.02
N ASN A 6 13.61 3.82 14.97
CA ASN A 6 13.62 5.26 15.23
C ASN A 6 13.39 6.13 13.98
N MET A 7 12.49 5.66 13.08
CA MET A 7 12.20 6.39 11.86
C MET A 7 11.39 7.66 12.15
N ASN A 8 11.86 8.78 11.63
CA ASN A 8 11.19 10.08 11.72
C ASN A 8 11.07 10.71 10.32
N LEU A 9 9.91 11.31 10.03
CA LEU A 9 9.66 12.00 8.78
C LEU A 9 9.12 13.40 9.02
N HIS A 10 9.78 14.38 8.44
CA HIS A 10 9.33 15.77 8.39
C HIS A 10 9.02 16.18 6.96
N LEU A 11 7.83 16.74 6.73
CA LEU A 11 7.41 17.29 5.43
C LEU A 11 6.89 18.70 5.65
N ASN A 12 7.44 19.69 4.93
CA ASN A 12 7.02 21.10 5.01
C ASN A 12 6.89 21.60 6.48
N HIS A 13 7.92 21.41 7.30
CA HIS A 13 7.98 21.74 8.73
C HIS A 13 7.01 20.97 9.63
N LYS A 14 6.22 20.01 9.11
CA LYS A 14 5.37 19.15 9.94
C LYS A 14 6.06 17.82 10.23
N HIS A 15 6.07 17.42 11.50
CA HIS A 15 6.51 16.09 11.92
C HIS A 15 5.39 15.09 11.61
N VAL A 16 5.49 14.40 10.47
CA VAL A 16 4.43 13.52 9.93
C VAL A 16 4.49 12.13 10.56
N LEU A 17 5.70 11.59 10.73
CA LEU A 17 5.94 10.32 11.42
C LEU A 17 6.99 10.55 12.52
N LYS A 18 6.71 10.03 13.72
CA LYS A 18 7.52 10.26 14.89
C LYS A 18 7.90 8.94 15.55
N ASP A 19 9.21 8.69 15.71
CA ASP A 19 9.79 7.56 16.44
C ASP A 19 9.16 6.21 16.06
N ILE A 20 9.00 5.96 14.78
CA ILE A 20 8.46 4.69 14.28
C ILE A 20 9.52 3.60 14.49
N THR A 21 9.19 2.65 15.34
CA THR A 21 9.99 1.44 15.55
C THR A 21 9.07 0.23 15.39
N LEU A 22 9.38 -0.67 14.43
CA LEU A 22 8.49 -1.73 14.02
C LEU A 22 9.25 -2.86 13.34
N LYS A 23 8.93 -4.10 13.70
CA LYS A 23 9.45 -5.31 13.04
C LYS A 23 8.31 -6.09 12.41
N ILE A 24 8.37 -6.27 11.09
CA ILE A 24 7.34 -6.97 10.32
C ILE A 24 7.97 -8.23 9.71
N PRO A 25 7.56 -9.42 10.15
CA PRO A 25 8.03 -10.66 9.54
C PRO A 25 7.51 -10.79 8.09
N ILE A 26 8.25 -11.52 7.25
CA ILE A 26 7.78 -11.91 5.92
C ILE A 26 7.39 -13.38 6.03
N SER A 27 6.12 -13.62 6.33
CA SER A 27 5.57 -14.94 6.67
C SER A 27 4.29 -15.29 5.91
N GLY A 28 4.00 -14.57 4.81
CA GLY A 28 2.75 -14.75 4.08
C GLY A 28 1.58 -14.16 4.86
N GLU A 29 1.55 -12.85 5.01
CA GLU A 29 0.50 -12.12 5.74
C GLU A 29 0.01 -10.92 4.93
N ILE A 30 -1.26 -10.59 5.09
CA ILE A 30 -1.86 -9.32 4.67
C ILE A 30 -2.02 -8.44 5.91
N ILE A 31 -1.33 -7.31 5.93
CA ILE A 31 -1.32 -6.38 7.06
C ILE A 31 -2.01 -5.07 6.65
N GLY A 32 -3.06 -4.71 7.38
CA GLY A 32 -3.74 -3.42 7.22
C GLY A 32 -2.99 -2.29 7.95
N ILE A 33 -2.74 -1.17 7.29
CA ILE A 33 -2.25 0.06 7.92
C ILE A 33 -3.44 1.00 8.05
N MET A 34 -3.90 1.23 9.28
CA MET A 34 -5.12 1.95 9.56
C MET A 34 -4.87 3.13 10.53
N GLY A 35 -5.72 4.14 10.45
CA GLY A 35 -5.63 5.34 11.28
C GLY A 35 -6.34 6.52 10.62
N PRO A 36 -6.47 7.67 11.32
CA PRO A 36 -7.18 8.83 10.81
C PRO A 36 -6.51 9.44 9.57
N ASN A 37 -7.22 10.35 8.90
CA ASN A 37 -6.63 11.13 7.81
C ASN A 37 -5.48 11.98 8.35
N GLY A 38 -4.37 12.04 7.61
CA GLY A 38 -3.17 12.73 8.07
C GLY A 38 -2.32 11.97 9.10
N ALA A 39 -2.66 10.72 9.42
CA ALA A 39 -1.90 9.87 10.36
C ALA A 39 -0.49 9.46 9.88
N GLY A 40 -0.17 9.69 8.59
CA GLY A 40 1.11 9.33 8.00
C GLY A 40 1.15 7.95 7.31
N LYS A 41 0.00 7.31 7.07
CA LYS A 41 -0.09 5.97 6.47
C LYS A 41 0.62 5.86 5.11
N SER A 42 0.21 6.67 4.14
CA SER A 42 0.86 6.72 2.81
C SER A 42 2.31 7.22 2.89
N SER A 43 2.60 8.10 3.86
CA SER A 43 3.95 8.60 4.08
C SER A 43 4.88 7.49 4.58
N LEU A 44 4.39 6.57 5.41
CA LEU A 44 5.15 5.39 5.82
C LEU A 44 5.52 4.52 4.61
N LEU A 45 4.54 4.19 3.74
CA LEU A 45 4.81 3.41 2.53
C LEU A 45 5.81 4.12 1.60
N LYS A 46 5.64 5.43 1.39
CA LYS A 46 6.52 6.24 0.52
C LYS A 46 7.94 6.35 1.07
N SER A 47 8.11 6.35 2.39
CA SER A 47 9.45 6.32 2.99
C SER A 47 10.13 4.96 2.79
N LEU A 48 9.39 3.86 2.88
CA LEU A 48 9.94 2.51 2.64
C LEU A 48 10.49 2.34 1.21
N ILE A 49 9.89 3.02 0.22
CA ILE A 49 10.35 2.99 -1.17
C ILE A 49 11.32 4.13 -1.53
N GLY A 50 11.70 4.97 -0.56
CA GLY A 50 12.63 6.06 -0.77
C GLY A 50 12.06 7.30 -1.46
N SER A 51 10.73 7.40 -1.65
CA SER A 51 10.08 8.59 -2.20
C SER A 51 10.09 9.76 -1.23
N PHE A 52 10.15 9.49 0.08
CA PHE A 52 10.36 10.48 1.12
C PHE A 52 11.62 10.15 1.91
N ASN A 53 12.43 11.16 2.15
CA ASN A 53 13.66 11.01 2.93
C ASN A 53 13.34 11.08 4.43
N ALA A 54 13.24 9.92 5.06
CA ALA A 54 13.05 9.79 6.51
C ALA A 54 14.40 9.52 7.19
N SER A 55 14.56 10.00 8.41
CA SER A 55 15.69 9.64 9.28
C SER A 55 15.43 8.33 10.00
N GLY A 56 16.44 7.75 10.64
CA GLY A 56 16.39 6.44 11.29
C GLY A 56 16.81 5.32 10.34
N GLU A 57 16.65 4.08 10.77
CA GLU A 57 17.07 2.92 10.01
C GLU A 57 15.85 2.15 9.48
N MET A 58 15.91 1.76 8.21
CA MET A 58 14.91 0.91 7.57
C MET A 58 15.63 -0.19 6.81
N ASN A 59 15.44 -1.42 7.23
CA ASN A 59 16.11 -2.59 6.68
C ASN A 59 15.12 -3.62 6.13
N LEU A 60 15.52 -4.29 5.05
CA LEU A 60 14.88 -5.50 4.52
C LEU A 60 15.96 -6.58 4.41
N TYR A 61 15.77 -7.73 5.07
CA TYR A 61 16.77 -8.81 5.14
C TYR A 61 18.15 -8.31 5.65
N ASP A 62 18.12 -7.52 6.73
CA ASP A 62 19.33 -6.94 7.39
C ASP A 62 20.19 -6.03 6.49
N LYS A 63 19.63 -5.56 5.38
CA LYS A 63 20.23 -4.58 4.46
C LYS A 63 19.33 -3.37 4.33
N SER A 64 19.91 -2.19 4.14
CA SER A 64 19.14 -0.98 3.90
C SER A 64 18.04 -1.23 2.86
N ILE A 65 16.80 -0.92 3.21
CA ILE A 65 15.61 -1.19 2.36
C ILE A 65 15.72 -0.50 1.00
N HIS A 66 16.35 0.66 0.93
CA HIS A 66 16.55 1.41 -0.32
C HIS A 66 17.53 0.73 -1.30
N LYS A 67 18.35 -0.20 -0.80
CA LYS A 67 19.19 -1.07 -1.63
C LYS A 67 18.51 -2.38 -2.02
N GLN A 68 17.27 -2.58 -1.57
CA GLN A 68 16.50 -3.82 -1.76
C GLN A 68 15.17 -3.57 -2.50
N LEU A 69 15.03 -2.42 -3.18
CA LEU A 69 13.79 -2.03 -3.86
C LEU A 69 13.35 -3.02 -4.95
N GLN A 70 14.27 -3.82 -5.49
CA GLN A 70 13.94 -4.91 -6.42
C GLN A 70 13.03 -5.98 -5.81
N TYR A 71 12.95 -6.09 -4.48
CA TYR A 71 12.06 -7.02 -3.76
C TYR A 71 10.74 -6.38 -3.34
N ILE A 72 10.52 -5.10 -3.66
CA ILE A 72 9.37 -4.34 -3.24
C ILE A 72 8.59 -3.83 -4.45
N THR A 73 7.29 -4.07 -4.47
CA THR A 73 6.38 -3.46 -5.44
C THR A 73 5.44 -2.51 -4.72
N TYR A 74 5.30 -1.30 -5.26
CA TYR A 74 4.40 -0.28 -4.74
C TYR A 74 3.29 0.04 -5.73
N ILE A 75 2.05 0.02 -5.24
CA ILE A 75 0.86 0.47 -5.96
C ILE A 75 0.42 1.80 -5.34
N PRO A 76 0.57 2.92 -6.04
CA PRO A 76 0.16 4.23 -5.55
C PRO A 76 -1.35 4.38 -5.51
N GLN A 77 -1.81 5.34 -4.72
CA GLN A 77 -3.20 5.80 -4.78
C GLN A 77 -3.50 6.33 -6.19
N LYS A 78 -4.66 5.99 -6.73
CA LYS A 78 -5.11 6.33 -8.09
C LYS A 78 -5.02 7.82 -8.41
N ALA A 79 -5.33 8.70 -7.46
CA ALA A 79 -5.27 10.16 -7.64
C ALA A 79 -3.86 10.71 -7.96
N GLN A 80 -2.82 9.89 -7.84
CA GLN A 80 -1.42 10.28 -8.13
C GLN A 80 -0.96 9.89 -9.55
N LEU A 81 -1.85 9.28 -10.35
CA LEU A 81 -1.53 8.86 -11.71
C LEU A 81 -1.86 9.96 -12.72
N ASP A 82 -0.95 10.18 -13.65
CA ASP A 82 -1.21 10.96 -14.85
C ASP A 82 -1.99 10.08 -15.85
N LEU A 83 -3.30 10.31 -15.92
CA LEU A 83 -4.18 9.56 -16.80
C LEU A 83 -4.19 10.10 -18.24
N ASP A 84 -3.66 11.30 -18.47
CA ASP A 84 -3.60 11.91 -19.79
C ASP A 84 -2.44 11.36 -20.64
N PHE A 85 -1.53 10.60 -19.99
CA PHE A 85 -0.45 9.94 -20.70
C PHE A 85 -1.01 8.85 -21.64
N PRO A 86 -0.73 8.91 -22.97
CA PRO A 86 -1.32 8.02 -23.97
C PRO A 86 -0.72 6.59 -23.91
N ILE A 87 -1.16 5.80 -22.95
CA ILE A 87 -0.72 4.42 -22.74
C ILE A 87 -1.93 3.50 -22.59
N ASN A 88 -1.87 2.32 -23.21
CA ASN A 88 -2.93 1.32 -23.10
C ASN A 88 -2.67 0.32 -21.96
N VAL A 89 -3.72 -0.46 -21.63
CA VAL A 89 -3.71 -1.48 -20.57
C VAL A 89 -2.58 -2.47 -20.73
N GLU A 90 -2.37 -3.01 -21.94
CA GLU A 90 -1.29 -3.96 -22.22
C GLU A 90 0.08 -3.42 -21.82
N LYS A 91 0.40 -2.21 -22.26
CA LYS A 91 1.70 -1.58 -21.99
C LYS A 91 1.89 -1.29 -20.50
N VAL A 92 0.82 -0.84 -19.81
CA VAL A 92 0.86 -0.62 -18.37
C VAL A 92 1.16 -1.91 -17.64
N ILE A 93 0.44 -2.99 -17.92
CA ILE A 93 0.63 -4.27 -17.23
C ILE A 93 2.03 -4.84 -17.52
N LEU A 94 2.44 -4.87 -18.80
CA LEU A 94 3.77 -5.37 -19.20
C LEU A 94 4.91 -4.55 -18.62
N SER A 95 4.71 -3.26 -18.31
CA SER A 95 5.75 -2.46 -17.64
C SER A 95 6.16 -3.03 -16.28
N GLY A 96 5.29 -3.82 -15.64
CA GLY A 96 5.57 -4.47 -14.36
C GLY A 96 6.67 -5.54 -14.42
N CYS A 97 6.96 -6.11 -15.58
CA CYS A 97 8.04 -7.10 -15.71
C CYS A 97 9.41 -6.48 -16.05
N TYR A 98 9.50 -5.20 -16.41
CA TYR A 98 10.79 -4.59 -16.78
C TYR A 98 11.78 -4.52 -15.64
N GLN A 99 11.33 -4.52 -14.41
CA GLN A 99 12.20 -4.61 -13.24
C GLN A 99 12.99 -5.94 -13.22
N THR A 100 12.37 -7.01 -13.70
CA THR A 100 12.95 -8.37 -13.71
C THR A 100 13.73 -8.65 -14.99
N ILE A 101 13.17 -8.30 -16.17
CA ILE A 101 13.77 -8.63 -17.47
C ILE A 101 14.72 -7.54 -18.01
N GLY A 102 14.62 -6.30 -17.49
CA GLY A 102 15.40 -5.13 -17.96
C GLY A 102 14.70 -4.35 -19.07
N TRP A 103 14.98 -3.02 -19.14
CA TRP A 103 14.29 -2.05 -20.02
C TRP A 103 14.47 -2.29 -21.52
N PHE A 104 15.57 -2.92 -21.93
CA PHE A 104 15.91 -3.11 -23.35
C PHE A 104 15.73 -4.55 -23.84
N ARG A 105 15.15 -5.41 -23.00
CA ARG A 105 14.92 -6.81 -23.37
C ARG A 105 13.48 -7.01 -23.85
N ARG A 106 13.30 -7.91 -24.81
CA ARG A 106 11.96 -8.31 -25.26
C ARG A 106 11.28 -9.12 -24.16
N VAL A 107 9.97 -8.89 -24.00
CA VAL A 107 9.11 -9.68 -23.10
C VAL A 107 9.19 -11.14 -23.55
N ASP A 108 9.63 -12.01 -22.68
CA ASP A 108 9.78 -13.44 -22.95
C ASP A 108 8.44 -14.19 -22.97
N HIS A 109 8.47 -15.46 -23.34
CA HIS A 109 7.27 -16.27 -23.43
C HIS A 109 6.58 -16.46 -22.06
N ALA A 110 7.36 -16.66 -20.99
CA ALA A 110 6.82 -16.84 -19.64
C ALA A 110 6.07 -15.58 -19.16
N SER A 111 6.65 -14.40 -19.37
CA SER A 111 6.00 -13.11 -19.05
C SER A 111 4.73 -12.89 -19.86
N LYS A 112 4.69 -13.28 -21.14
CA LYS A 112 3.48 -13.22 -21.97
C LYS A 112 2.40 -14.17 -21.45
N MET A 113 2.72 -15.38 -21.09
CA MET A 113 1.79 -16.33 -20.48
C MET A 113 1.22 -15.80 -19.17
N LYS A 114 2.08 -15.22 -18.31
CA LYS A 114 1.67 -14.58 -17.05
C LYS A 114 0.75 -13.40 -17.31
N PHE A 115 1.06 -12.55 -18.29
CA PHE A 115 0.22 -11.42 -18.71
C PHE A 115 -1.20 -11.88 -19.12
N HIS A 116 -1.31 -12.84 -20.03
CA HIS A 116 -2.62 -13.34 -20.46
C HIS A 116 -3.40 -14.00 -19.32
N LYS A 117 -2.71 -14.69 -18.42
CA LYS A 117 -3.35 -15.22 -17.21
C LYS A 117 -3.91 -14.09 -16.35
N LEU A 118 -3.16 -13.02 -16.10
CA LEU A 118 -3.60 -11.88 -15.30
C LEU A 118 -4.76 -11.12 -15.95
N LEU A 119 -4.79 -11.00 -17.28
CA LEU A 119 -5.93 -10.41 -17.98
C LEU A 119 -7.23 -11.20 -17.69
N ARG A 120 -7.19 -12.52 -17.79
CA ARG A 120 -8.35 -13.37 -17.45
C ARG A 120 -8.72 -13.29 -15.99
N ASP A 121 -7.74 -13.46 -15.12
CA ASP A 121 -7.93 -13.54 -13.67
C ASP A 121 -8.48 -12.23 -13.07
N LEU A 122 -8.28 -11.10 -13.73
CA LEU A 122 -8.73 -9.77 -13.29
C LEU A 122 -9.82 -9.19 -14.22
N ASP A 123 -10.40 -9.99 -15.11
CA ASP A 123 -11.46 -9.58 -16.05
C ASP A 123 -11.06 -8.30 -16.83
N LEU A 124 -9.91 -8.38 -17.51
CA LEU A 124 -9.32 -7.28 -18.27
C LEU A 124 -9.15 -7.60 -19.78
N GLU A 125 -9.52 -8.81 -20.25
CA GLU A 125 -9.27 -9.23 -21.62
C GLU A 125 -9.89 -8.29 -22.66
N SER A 126 -11.13 -7.87 -22.43
CA SER A 126 -11.85 -6.93 -23.32
C SER A 126 -11.30 -5.51 -23.29
N LEU A 127 -10.44 -5.20 -22.32
CA LEU A 127 -9.88 -3.87 -22.08
C LEU A 127 -8.42 -3.76 -22.54
N GLN A 128 -7.78 -4.85 -23.00
CA GLN A 128 -6.35 -4.96 -23.28
C GLN A 128 -5.80 -3.78 -24.10
N TYR A 129 -6.52 -3.33 -25.11
CA TYR A 129 -6.07 -2.29 -26.05
C TYR A 129 -6.61 -0.89 -25.73
N LYS A 130 -7.51 -0.76 -24.74
CA LYS A 130 -8.03 0.55 -24.32
C LYS A 130 -6.95 1.41 -23.66
N GLN A 131 -7.09 2.73 -23.83
CA GLN A 131 -6.27 3.69 -23.10
C GLN A 131 -6.67 3.69 -21.61
N ILE A 132 -5.72 3.94 -20.71
CA ILE A 132 -6.02 3.98 -19.27
C ILE A 132 -6.98 5.10 -18.89
N SER A 133 -7.02 6.18 -19.66
CA SER A 133 -7.97 7.30 -19.49
C SER A 133 -9.44 6.90 -19.74
N GLU A 134 -9.68 5.83 -20.50
CA GLU A 134 -11.03 5.35 -20.83
C GLU A 134 -11.59 4.38 -19.77
N LEU A 135 -10.80 4.05 -18.75
CA LEU A 135 -11.16 3.02 -17.77
C LEU A 135 -11.97 3.60 -16.61
N SER A 136 -12.94 2.83 -16.12
CA SER A 136 -13.56 3.10 -14.83
C SER A 136 -12.56 2.99 -13.68
N GLY A 137 -12.93 3.52 -12.50
CA GLY A 137 -12.07 3.44 -11.33
C GLY A 137 -11.67 2.03 -10.93
N GLY A 138 -12.61 1.09 -10.95
CA GLY A 138 -12.35 -0.31 -10.64
C GLY A 138 -11.51 -1.00 -11.72
N GLN A 139 -11.78 -0.72 -13.00
CA GLN A 139 -10.97 -1.24 -14.11
C GLN A 139 -9.51 -0.79 -14.01
N LEU A 140 -9.28 0.51 -13.80
CA LEU A 140 -7.93 1.05 -13.64
C LEU A 140 -7.21 0.40 -12.44
N GLN A 141 -7.89 0.24 -11.32
CA GLN A 141 -7.30 -0.37 -10.14
C GLN A 141 -6.90 -1.84 -10.40
N ARG A 142 -7.74 -2.59 -11.11
CA ARG A 142 -7.40 -3.98 -11.53
C ARG A 142 -6.17 -4.00 -12.45
N VAL A 143 -6.03 -3.02 -13.34
CA VAL A 143 -4.84 -2.87 -14.21
C VAL A 143 -3.59 -2.60 -13.39
N LEU A 144 -3.65 -1.72 -12.38
CA LEU A 144 -2.51 -1.43 -11.50
C LEU A 144 -2.08 -2.64 -10.68
N VAL A 145 -3.06 -3.40 -10.19
CA VAL A 145 -2.78 -4.67 -9.50
C VAL A 145 -2.18 -5.69 -10.46
N ALA A 146 -2.72 -5.84 -11.68
CA ALA A 146 -2.14 -6.71 -12.71
C ALA A 146 -0.68 -6.34 -13.00
N ARG A 147 -0.38 -5.06 -13.16
CA ARG A 147 0.99 -4.55 -13.32
C ARG A 147 1.90 -4.96 -12.16
N ALA A 148 1.43 -4.78 -10.93
CA ALA A 148 2.18 -5.15 -9.74
C ALA A 148 2.45 -6.66 -9.66
N LEU A 149 1.46 -7.47 -10.06
CA LEU A 149 1.57 -8.93 -10.09
C LEU A 149 2.50 -9.44 -11.21
N MET A 150 2.80 -8.63 -12.22
CA MET A 150 3.83 -8.98 -13.22
C MET A 150 5.22 -9.09 -12.59
N SER A 151 5.52 -8.30 -11.57
CA SER A 151 6.75 -8.44 -10.77
C SER A 151 6.71 -9.74 -9.94
N ASP A 152 7.87 -10.21 -9.48
CA ASP A 152 7.97 -11.30 -8.50
C ASP A 152 8.58 -10.78 -7.21
N SER A 153 7.95 -9.75 -6.67
CA SER A 153 8.40 -9.12 -5.43
C SER A 153 8.06 -9.97 -4.20
N THR A 154 8.79 -9.75 -3.13
CA THR A 154 8.55 -10.38 -1.83
C THR A 154 7.61 -9.55 -0.97
N VAL A 155 7.63 -8.23 -1.17
CA VAL A 155 6.82 -7.25 -0.43
C VAL A 155 5.97 -6.45 -1.40
N TYR A 156 4.69 -6.37 -1.13
CA TYR A 156 3.73 -5.55 -1.88
C TYR A 156 3.16 -4.46 -0.97
N LEU A 157 3.29 -3.22 -1.39
CA LEU A 157 2.80 -2.04 -0.69
C LEU A 157 1.67 -1.43 -1.49
N LEU A 158 0.46 -1.37 -0.93
CA LEU A 158 -0.73 -0.86 -1.61
C LEU A 158 -1.28 0.35 -0.86
N ASP A 159 -1.37 1.49 -1.54
CA ASP A 159 -1.86 2.72 -0.95
C ASP A 159 -3.33 2.96 -1.34
N GLU A 160 -4.25 2.65 -0.44
CA GLU A 160 -5.71 2.75 -0.61
C GLU A 160 -6.26 2.08 -1.89
N PRO A 161 -5.97 0.78 -2.12
CA PRO A 161 -6.29 0.10 -3.38
C PRO A 161 -7.80 -0.10 -3.61
N PHE A 162 -8.64 0.09 -2.61
CA PHE A 162 -10.08 -0.18 -2.69
C PHE A 162 -10.93 1.09 -2.75
N VAL A 163 -10.31 2.27 -2.76
CA VAL A 163 -11.06 3.54 -2.79
C VAL A 163 -11.69 3.78 -4.16
N GLY A 164 -13.02 3.99 -4.16
CA GLY A 164 -13.76 4.33 -5.37
C GLY A 164 -13.85 3.22 -6.42
N ILE A 165 -13.84 1.96 -5.97
CA ILE A 165 -14.07 0.79 -6.82
C ILE A 165 -15.34 0.06 -6.41
N ASP A 166 -15.88 -0.72 -7.35
CA ASP A 166 -17.03 -1.57 -7.13
C ASP A 166 -16.67 -2.85 -6.37
N PHE A 167 -17.69 -3.50 -5.79
CA PHE A 167 -17.53 -4.71 -4.99
C PHE A 167 -16.85 -5.87 -5.77
N ASN A 168 -17.19 -6.06 -7.05
CA ASN A 168 -16.60 -7.13 -7.86
C ASN A 168 -15.10 -6.90 -8.06
N SER A 169 -14.70 -5.67 -8.39
CA SER A 169 -13.29 -5.30 -8.51
C SER A 169 -12.53 -5.52 -7.20
N GLU A 170 -13.14 -5.16 -6.06
CA GLU A 170 -12.55 -5.38 -4.74
C GLU A 170 -12.32 -6.88 -4.47
N GLN A 171 -13.31 -7.73 -4.74
CA GLN A 171 -13.21 -9.18 -4.54
C GLN A 171 -12.12 -9.81 -5.42
N LEU A 172 -12.07 -9.47 -6.72
CA LEU A 172 -11.03 -9.96 -7.63
C LEU A 172 -9.63 -9.58 -7.16
N ILE A 173 -9.45 -8.33 -6.68
CA ILE A 173 -8.17 -7.87 -6.14
C ILE A 173 -7.82 -8.65 -4.88
N MET A 174 -8.74 -8.78 -3.91
CA MET A 174 -8.50 -9.51 -2.66
C MET A 174 -8.13 -10.96 -2.91
N GLU A 175 -8.80 -11.64 -3.86
CA GLU A 175 -8.45 -13.01 -4.25
C GLU A 175 -6.98 -13.13 -4.70
N LYS A 176 -6.49 -12.16 -5.51
CA LYS A 176 -5.08 -12.13 -5.94
C LYS A 176 -4.12 -11.85 -4.80
N LEU A 177 -4.49 -10.98 -3.86
CA LEU A 177 -3.66 -10.70 -2.67
C LEU A 177 -3.61 -11.93 -1.73
N GLN A 178 -4.71 -12.65 -1.55
CA GLN A 178 -4.71 -13.93 -0.82
C GLN A 178 -3.82 -14.98 -1.49
N HIS A 179 -3.82 -15.03 -2.83
CA HIS A 179 -2.91 -15.93 -3.54
C HIS A 179 -1.44 -15.58 -3.29
N LEU A 180 -1.07 -14.31 -3.31
CA LEU A 180 0.29 -13.86 -2.95
C LEU A 180 0.65 -14.21 -1.51
N LYS A 181 -0.27 -14.00 -0.56
CA LYS A 181 -0.11 -14.40 0.84
C LYS A 181 0.22 -15.89 0.95
N ASN A 182 -0.54 -16.75 0.25
CA ASN A 182 -0.33 -18.21 0.24
C ASN A 182 1.03 -18.61 -0.38
N GLN A 183 1.65 -17.72 -1.17
CA GLN A 183 3.01 -17.88 -1.70
C GLN A 183 4.10 -17.37 -0.73
N GLY A 184 3.73 -16.99 0.50
CA GLY A 184 4.67 -16.48 1.50
C GLY A 184 5.06 -15.00 1.33
N LYS A 185 4.36 -14.24 0.46
CA LYS A 185 4.63 -12.81 0.26
C LYS A 185 4.05 -11.97 1.40
N LEU A 186 4.67 -10.83 1.68
CA LEU A 186 4.15 -9.83 2.61
C LEU A 186 3.38 -8.75 1.85
N ILE A 187 2.15 -8.47 2.29
CA ILE A 187 1.31 -7.45 1.70
C ILE A 187 0.96 -6.41 2.77
N LEU A 188 1.33 -5.15 2.55
CA LEU A 188 0.95 -4.01 3.40
C LEU A 188 -0.07 -3.17 2.65
N ILE A 189 -1.25 -2.95 3.23
CA ILE A 189 -2.36 -2.22 2.62
C ILE A 189 -2.77 -1.06 3.50
N VAL A 190 -2.68 0.17 2.99
CA VAL A 190 -3.34 1.32 3.62
C VAL A 190 -4.84 1.21 3.39
N HIS A 191 -5.61 1.22 4.48
CA HIS A 191 -7.06 1.08 4.43
C HIS A 191 -7.72 1.97 5.49
N HIS A 192 -8.96 2.41 5.24
CA HIS A 192 -9.68 3.30 6.14
C HIS A 192 -11.00 2.71 6.66
N ASP A 193 -11.52 1.65 6.01
CA ASP A 193 -12.77 1.01 6.42
C ASP A 193 -12.50 -0.05 7.51
N LEU A 194 -12.91 0.28 8.74
CA LEU A 194 -12.76 -0.60 9.89
C LEU A 194 -13.68 -1.81 9.83
N SER A 195 -14.81 -1.73 9.11
CA SER A 195 -15.80 -2.79 9.07
C SER A 195 -15.29 -4.07 8.39
N LYS A 196 -14.35 -3.94 7.45
CA LYS A 196 -13.74 -5.04 6.72
C LYS A 196 -12.40 -5.51 7.30
N ALA A 197 -11.95 -4.86 8.37
CA ALA A 197 -10.60 -5.02 8.90
C ALA A 197 -10.26 -6.46 9.30
N GLU A 198 -11.15 -7.13 10.05
CA GLU A 198 -10.92 -8.50 10.49
C GLU A 198 -11.07 -9.54 9.37
N GLN A 199 -11.86 -9.23 8.35
CA GLN A 199 -12.05 -10.11 7.19
C GLN A 199 -10.85 -10.09 6.25
N TYR A 200 -10.20 -8.92 6.07
CA TYR A 200 -9.17 -8.72 5.05
C TYR A 200 -7.75 -8.90 5.58
N PHE A 201 -7.52 -8.60 6.86
CA PHE A 201 -6.17 -8.50 7.40
C PHE A 201 -5.91 -9.55 8.49
N ASP A 202 -4.75 -10.18 8.41
CA ASP A 202 -4.25 -11.05 9.48
C ASP A 202 -3.81 -10.23 10.68
N ARG A 203 -3.14 -9.11 10.40
CA ARG A 203 -2.64 -8.17 11.41
C ARG A 203 -2.95 -6.74 10.98
N ILE A 204 -2.99 -5.84 11.95
CA ILE A 204 -3.21 -4.42 11.72
C ILE A 204 -2.13 -3.59 12.42
N LEU A 205 -1.60 -2.63 11.69
CA LEU A 205 -0.81 -1.52 12.20
C LEU A 205 -1.72 -0.31 12.36
N LEU A 206 -2.06 0.04 13.60
CA LEU A 206 -2.74 1.28 13.92
C LEU A 206 -1.72 2.40 14.03
N LEU A 207 -1.85 3.42 13.17
CA LEU A 207 -0.93 4.53 13.03
C LEU A 207 -1.64 5.86 13.26
N ASN A 208 -1.06 6.70 14.10
CA ASN A 208 -1.40 8.12 14.21
C ASN A 208 -0.13 8.90 14.57
N ARG A 209 0.64 9.29 13.56
CA ARG A 209 2.01 9.84 13.62
C ARG A 209 3.03 8.93 14.29
N THR A 210 2.61 8.11 15.24
CA THR A 210 3.38 7.07 15.91
C THR A 210 2.64 5.73 15.77
N VAL A 211 3.32 4.63 15.99
CA VAL A 211 2.69 3.32 16.14
C VAL A 211 1.83 3.31 17.40
N ARG A 212 0.54 3.06 17.26
CA ARG A 212 -0.42 2.96 18.38
C ARG A 212 -0.64 1.51 18.80
N PHE A 213 -0.64 0.62 17.82
CA PHE A 213 -0.74 -0.82 18.01
C PHE A 213 -0.22 -1.55 16.77
N PHE A 214 0.37 -2.72 16.95
CA PHE A 214 0.69 -3.65 15.88
C PHE A 214 0.48 -5.09 16.36
N GLY A 215 -0.43 -5.81 15.74
CA GLY A 215 -0.76 -7.18 16.14
C GLY A 215 -1.94 -7.77 15.38
N PRO A 216 -2.49 -8.89 15.83
CA PRO A 216 -3.62 -9.57 15.20
C PRO A 216 -4.82 -8.64 15.01
N SER A 217 -5.53 -8.78 13.86
CA SER A 217 -6.63 -7.89 13.49
C SER A 217 -7.72 -7.80 14.56
N HIS A 218 -8.16 -8.94 15.14
CA HIS A 218 -9.17 -8.98 16.19
C HIS A 218 -8.76 -8.22 17.47
N GLN A 219 -7.46 -8.15 17.78
CA GLN A 219 -6.98 -7.35 18.91
C GLN A 219 -6.94 -5.86 18.59
N ALA A 220 -6.50 -5.50 17.36
CA ALA A 220 -6.46 -4.11 16.91
C ALA A 220 -7.84 -3.45 16.93
N MET A 221 -8.91 -4.22 16.69
CA MET A 221 -10.29 -3.74 16.66
C MET A 221 -10.90 -3.54 18.05
N GLN A 222 -10.20 -3.84 19.13
CA GLN A 222 -10.69 -3.57 20.49
C GLN A 222 -10.82 -2.06 20.74
N PRO A 223 -11.88 -1.62 21.46
CA PRO A 223 -12.16 -0.19 21.68
C PRO A 223 -11.00 0.59 22.27
N GLN A 224 -10.20 -0.01 23.14
CA GLN A 224 -9.05 0.65 23.77
C GLN A 224 -7.98 1.10 22.75
N TYR A 225 -7.71 0.32 21.70
CA TYR A 225 -6.73 0.67 20.66
C TYR A 225 -7.32 1.63 19.61
N LEU A 226 -8.59 1.41 19.24
CA LEU A 226 -9.29 2.31 18.33
C LEU A 226 -9.43 3.72 18.92
N ASN A 227 -9.85 3.82 20.18
CA ASN A 227 -9.99 5.12 20.85
C ASN A 227 -8.65 5.85 20.93
N ARG A 228 -7.56 5.17 21.31
CA ARG A 228 -6.20 5.77 21.33
C ARG A 228 -5.72 6.25 19.95
N THR A 229 -6.21 5.61 18.88
CA THR A 229 -5.77 5.92 17.52
C THR A 229 -6.60 7.03 16.89
N PHE A 230 -7.93 6.98 17.01
CA PHE A 230 -8.85 7.84 16.28
C PHE A 230 -9.40 9.02 17.08
N LEU A 231 -9.58 8.88 18.41
CA LEU A 231 -10.18 9.93 19.25
C LEU A 231 -9.16 10.94 19.80
N PHE A 232 -7.86 10.65 19.72
CA PHE A 232 -6.82 11.57 20.20
C PHE A 232 -6.80 12.91 19.47
N ASN A 233 -7.43 13.01 18.28
CA ASN A 233 -7.54 14.27 17.53
C ASN A 233 -8.71 15.16 18.00
N VAL A 234 -9.71 14.64 18.72
CA VAL A 234 -10.89 15.43 19.14
C VAL A 234 -10.55 16.28 20.37
N THR A 235 -9.71 15.77 21.26
CA THR A 235 -9.33 16.49 22.49
C THR A 235 -8.24 17.55 22.28
N SER A 236 -7.38 17.43 21.26
CA SER A 236 -6.39 18.45 20.94
C SER A 236 -7.00 19.67 20.25
N THR A 237 -7.99 19.45 19.37
CA THR A 237 -8.70 20.54 18.69
C THR A 237 -9.59 21.36 19.65
N LEU A 238 -10.08 20.75 20.72
CA LEU A 238 -10.88 21.43 21.74
C LEU A 238 -10.00 22.22 22.75
N LYS A 239 -8.72 21.88 22.90
CA LYS A 239 -7.78 22.66 23.75
C LYS A 239 -7.18 23.86 23.03
N GLU A 240 -7.00 23.81 21.70
CA GLU A 240 -6.53 24.96 20.92
C GLU A 240 -7.62 26.01 20.66
N GLY A 241 -8.91 25.64 20.84
CA GLY A 241 -10.05 26.57 20.72
C GLY A 241 -10.44 27.31 22.01
N SER A 242 -9.88 26.94 23.17
CA SER A 242 -10.20 27.57 24.45
C SER A 242 -9.21 28.66 24.90
N ASP A 243 -8.10 28.87 24.19
CA ASP A 243 -7.10 29.91 24.52
C ASP A 243 -7.25 31.20 23.68
N ILE A 244 -8.35 31.35 22.93
CA ILE A 244 -8.66 32.60 22.19
C ILE A 244 -9.98 33.20 22.72
N SER A 245 -10.03 33.46 24.02
CA SER A 245 -11.02 34.41 24.55
C SER A 245 -10.64 34.76 25.99
N ASN A 246 -9.65 35.64 26.14
CA ASN A 246 -9.47 36.56 27.24
C ASN A 246 -8.26 37.42 26.89
N ASP A 247 -8.53 38.51 26.17
CA ASP A 247 -7.93 39.86 26.41
C ASP A 247 -8.72 40.88 25.55
#